data_db0a4af23ff58ad46d4bf5d4eb89d2a8
#
_entry.id   db0a4af23ff58ad46d4bf5d4eb89d2a8
#
_cell.length_a   1.000
_cell.length_b   1.000
_cell.length_c   1.000
_cell.angle_alpha   90.00
_cell.angle_beta   90.00
_cell.angle_gamma   90.00
#
_symmetry.space_group_name_H-M   'P 1'
#
loop_
_entity.id
_entity.type
_entity.pdbx_description
1 polymer ?
#
loop_
_entity_poly.entity_id
_entity_poly.type
_entity_poly.pdbx_seq_one_letter_code
_entity_poly.pdbx_strand_id
1 'polypeptide(L)' 'MRVIKIETEFIKLEQIMKFASMVQTGGEAKMLINQELVLVNGEICTQRGKKIRPGDVIEFDGETYKVI' A
#
# COMPACT_ATOMS: atom_id res chain seq x y z
N MET A 1 4.67 -4.93 -13.19
CA MET A 1 4.75 -4.87 -11.72
C MET A 1 5.79 -3.85 -11.31
N ARG A 2 5.44 -2.96 -10.41
CA ARG A 2 6.37 -1.99 -9.86
C ARG A 2 7.01 -2.55 -8.60
N VAL A 3 8.19 -2.06 -8.25
CA VAL A 3 8.93 -2.52 -7.08
C VAL A 3 9.11 -1.36 -6.13
N ILE A 4 8.82 -1.59 -4.84
CA ILE A 4 9.01 -0.59 -3.79
C ILE A 4 10.00 -1.17 -2.79
N LYS A 5 11.17 -0.53 -2.68
CA LYS A 5 12.16 -0.94 -1.71
C LYS A 5 11.98 -0.16 -0.41
N ILE A 6 11.86 -0.86 0.72
CA ILE A 6 11.80 -0.22 2.04
C ILE A 6 13.06 -0.56 2.81
N GLU A 7 13.46 0.36 3.69
CA GLU A 7 14.68 0.21 4.50
C GLU A 7 14.37 -0.27 5.92
N THR A 8 13.09 -0.34 6.27
CA THR A 8 12.62 -0.72 7.59
C THR A 8 12.07 -2.13 7.58
N GLU A 9 11.85 -2.71 8.75
CA GLU A 9 11.27 -4.03 8.88
C GLU A 9 9.85 -4.09 8.31
N PHE A 10 9.10 -3.02 8.48
CA PHE A 10 7.76 -2.87 7.92
C PHE A 10 7.45 -1.38 7.76
N ILE A 11 6.37 -1.10 7.02
CA ILE A 11 5.83 0.25 6.87
C ILE A 11 4.31 0.13 6.84
N LYS A 12 3.61 1.09 7.44
CA LYS A 12 2.14 1.06 7.42
C LYS A 12 1.60 1.30 6.01
N LEU A 13 0.47 0.65 5.70
CA LEU A 13 -0.12 0.72 4.36
C LEU A 13 -0.32 2.17 3.89
N GLU A 14 -0.93 3.03 4.73
CA GLU A 14 -1.15 4.41 4.33
C GLU A 14 0.16 5.17 4.07
N GLN A 15 1.22 4.81 4.76
CA GLN A 15 2.53 5.45 4.58
C GLN A 15 3.21 4.99 3.31
N ILE A 16 3.16 3.70 2.99
CA ILE A 16 3.79 3.21 1.78
C ILE A 16 3.07 3.72 0.54
N MET A 17 1.75 3.94 0.62
CA MET A 17 1.01 4.53 -0.49
C MET A 17 1.49 5.93 -0.80
N LYS A 18 1.81 6.74 0.21
CA LYS A 18 2.41 8.05 0.00
C LYS A 18 3.85 7.92 -0.50
N PHE A 19 4.62 7.05 0.11
CA PHE A 19 6.03 6.85 -0.22
C PHE A 19 6.20 6.44 -1.69
N ALA A 20 5.31 5.60 -2.20
CA ALA A 20 5.36 5.13 -3.59
C ALA A 20 4.60 6.05 -4.56
N SER A 21 4.17 7.21 -4.09
CA SER A 21 3.44 8.20 -4.89
C SER A 21 2.13 7.69 -5.47
N MET A 22 1.53 6.69 -4.83
CA MET A 22 0.18 6.26 -5.20
C MET A 22 -0.84 7.32 -4.83
N VAL A 23 -0.57 8.05 -3.74
CA VAL A 23 -1.38 9.15 -3.25
C VAL A 23 -0.44 10.26 -2.79
N GLN A 24 -0.98 11.47 -2.61
CA GLN A 24 -0.21 12.62 -2.17
C GLN A 24 -0.34 12.88 -0.68
N THR A 25 -1.42 12.46 -0.06
CA THR A 25 -1.68 12.72 1.37
C THR A 25 -2.17 11.47 2.07
N GLY A 26 -2.02 11.44 3.41
CA GLY A 26 -2.56 10.35 4.22
C GLY A 26 -4.09 10.31 4.20
N GLY A 27 -4.74 11.48 4.08
CA GLY A 27 -6.19 11.53 3.97
C GLY A 27 -6.70 10.87 2.70
N GLU A 28 -6.00 11.06 1.59
CA GLU A 28 -6.34 10.41 0.33
C GLU A 28 -6.17 8.90 0.46
N ALA A 29 -5.08 8.44 1.08
CA ALA A 29 -4.86 7.03 1.31
C ALA A 29 -5.98 6.43 2.15
N LYS A 30 -6.36 7.10 3.23
CA LYS A 30 -7.45 6.65 4.10
C LYS A 30 -8.75 6.49 3.32
N MET A 31 -9.06 7.46 2.48
CA MET A 31 -10.29 7.44 1.69
C MET A 31 -10.31 6.21 0.75
N LEU A 32 -9.22 5.99 0.02
CA LEU A 32 -9.14 4.89 -0.93
C LEU A 32 -9.18 3.53 -0.25
N ILE A 33 -8.51 3.41 0.90
CA ILE A 33 -8.52 2.16 1.68
C ILE A 33 -9.94 1.88 2.18
N ASN A 34 -10.63 2.90 2.71
CA ASN A 34 -11.99 2.74 3.19
C ASN A 34 -12.98 2.39 2.07
N GLN A 35 -12.71 2.81 0.85
CA GLN A 35 -13.53 2.50 -0.31
C GLN A 35 -13.24 1.12 -0.89
N GLU A 36 -12.37 0.32 -0.24
CA GLU A 36 -12.04 -1.05 -0.64
C GLU A 36 -11.35 -1.11 -2.00
N LEU A 37 -10.58 -0.07 -2.34
CA LEU A 37 -9.88 0.03 -3.62
C LEU A 37 -8.45 -0.47 -3.56
N VAL A 38 -7.97 -0.88 -2.39
CA VAL A 38 -6.60 -1.32 -2.18
C VAL A 38 -6.59 -2.78 -1.77
N LEU A 39 -5.79 -3.59 -2.47
CA LEU A 39 -5.61 -4.99 -2.13
C LEU A 39 -4.19 -5.21 -1.62
N VAL A 40 -4.06 -6.12 -0.65
CA VAL A 40 -2.76 -6.57 -0.16
C VAL A 40 -2.74 -8.08 -0.28
N ASN A 41 -1.78 -8.59 -1.03
CA ASN A 41 -1.64 -10.03 -1.31
C ASN A 41 -2.94 -10.63 -1.86
N GLY A 42 -3.61 -9.88 -2.74
CA GLY A 42 -4.82 -10.35 -3.42
C GLY A 42 -6.11 -10.17 -2.65
N GLU A 43 -6.07 -9.61 -1.44
CA GLU A 43 -7.26 -9.42 -0.62
C GLU A 43 -7.51 -7.94 -0.35
N ILE A 44 -8.77 -7.53 -0.37
CA ILE A 44 -9.15 -6.16 -0.02
C ILE A 44 -8.69 -5.86 1.40
N CYS A 45 -7.96 -4.77 1.57
CA CYS A 45 -7.50 -4.33 2.87
C CYS A 45 -8.15 -3.00 3.23
N THR A 46 -8.83 -2.97 4.38
CA THR A 46 -9.47 -1.75 4.88
C THR A 46 -8.76 -1.19 6.11
N GLN A 47 -7.61 -1.76 6.46
CA GLN A 47 -6.82 -1.32 7.61
C GLN A 47 -5.67 -0.44 7.13
N ARG A 48 -5.80 0.88 7.31
CA ARG A 48 -4.75 1.81 6.88
C ARG A 48 -3.44 1.63 7.66
N GLY A 49 -3.53 1.06 8.85
CA GLY A 49 -2.36 0.80 9.69
C GLY A 49 -1.76 -0.59 9.51
N LYS A 50 -2.22 -1.35 8.50
CA LYS A 50 -1.67 -2.67 8.27
C LYS A 50 -0.17 -2.60 8.02
N LYS A 51 0.58 -3.45 8.69
CA LYS A 51 2.04 -3.53 8.53
C LYS A 51 2.37 -4.24 7.22
N ILE A 52 3.04 -3.54 6.33
CA ILE A 52 3.48 -4.06 5.04
C ILE A 52 4.96 -4.39 5.16
N ARG A 53 5.33 -5.60 4.76
CA ARG A 53 6.70 -6.12 4.87
C ARG A 53 7.25 -6.48 3.50
N PRO A 54 8.58 -6.61 3.38
CA PRO A 54 9.17 -7.16 2.14
C PRO A 54 8.53 -8.50 1.80
N GLY A 55 8.16 -8.67 0.55
CA GLY A 55 7.44 -9.85 0.07
C GLY A 55 5.96 -9.61 -0.13
N ASP A 56 5.40 -8.57 0.48
CA ASP A 56 3.99 -8.25 0.28
C ASP A 56 3.77 -7.59 -1.08
N VAL A 57 2.56 -7.76 -1.62
CA VAL A 57 2.17 -7.18 -2.91
C VAL A 57 0.95 -6.30 -2.68
N ILE A 58 1.01 -5.08 -3.15
CA ILE A 58 -0.09 -4.12 -3.06
C ILE A 58 -0.63 -3.89 -4.46
N GLU A 59 -1.95 -3.91 -4.61
CA GLU A 59 -2.60 -3.58 -5.86
C GLU A 59 -3.50 -2.37 -5.67
N PHE A 60 -3.39 -1.42 -6.58
CA PHE A 60 -4.18 -0.21 -6.56
C PHE A 60 -4.26 0.36 -7.97
N ASP A 61 -5.46 0.71 -8.40
CA ASP A 61 -5.72 1.39 -9.67
C ASP A 61 -5.11 0.67 -10.88
N GLY A 62 -5.24 -0.66 -10.88
CA GLY A 62 -4.73 -1.49 -11.98
C GLY A 62 -3.23 -1.72 -11.95
N GLU A 63 -2.52 -1.17 -10.99
CA GLU A 63 -1.08 -1.33 -10.84
C GLU A 63 -0.78 -2.30 -9.70
N THR A 64 0.27 -3.08 -9.87
CA THR A 64 0.75 -4.02 -8.86
C THR A 64 2.12 -3.57 -8.36
N TYR A 65 2.30 -3.53 -7.05
CA TYR A 65 3.52 -3.06 -6.40
C TYR A 65 4.07 -4.16 -5.51
N LYS A 66 5.27 -4.64 -5.80
CA LYS A 66 5.95 -5.61 -4.96
C LYS A 66 6.88 -4.89 -3.99
N VAL A 67 6.76 -5.20 -2.70
CA VAL A 67 7.59 -4.62 -1.65
C VAL A 67 8.81 -5.51 -1.45
N ILE A 68 9.99 -4.89 -1.43
CA ILE A 68 11.25 -5.62 -1.20
C ILE A 68 12.09 -4.94 -0.13
#